data_8bb674a017c439600fbc78aad9d4fc69
#
_entry.id   8bb674a017c439600fbc78aad9d4fc69
#
_cell.length_a   1.000
_cell.length_b   1.000
_cell.length_c   1.000
_cell.angle_alpha   90.00
_cell.angle_beta   90.00
_cell.angle_gamma   90.00
#
_symmetry.space_group_name_H-M   'P 1'
#
loop_
_entity.id
_entity.type
_entity.pdbx_description
1 polymer ?
#
loop_
_entity_poly.entity_id
_entity_poly.type
_entity_poly.pdbx_seq_one_letter_code
_entity_poly.pdbx_strand_id
1 'polypeptide(L)'
;LKSSKLYYQVNLDDISWEAIYQVLDFVANHQNTYIVFGTFNANPHDFDTFKEDVEHLISEKLNKKKFKHIKDNQSAENYLAENEEVEYRYDFVNLIDETALIKEFEYTRLIVDLSLEPHRYTQIAGISAGIPQINRVTSDYVTHLKNGYILEEVTQFEEAASYYLDQLKYWNQALIEAIEKIRENTGERFVEKWEHYLKEDKYV
;
A
#
# COMPACT_ATOMS: atom_id res chain seq x y z
N LEU A 1 21.53 -3.75 -2.35
CA LEU A 1 20.35 -3.05 -1.84
C LEU A 1 19.14 -3.95 -2.04
N LYS A 2 18.40 -4.26 -0.96
CA LYS A 2 17.18 -5.07 -1.09
C LYS A 2 16.14 -4.30 -1.87
N SER A 3 15.43 -4.97 -2.78
CA SER A 3 14.33 -4.41 -3.54
C SER A 3 13.20 -3.95 -2.63
N SER A 4 12.54 -2.86 -2.99
CA SER A 4 11.41 -2.30 -2.27
C SER A 4 10.11 -2.69 -2.95
N LYS A 5 9.30 -3.51 -2.29
CA LYS A 5 7.97 -3.87 -2.72
C LYS A 5 6.97 -2.79 -2.30
N LEU A 6 6.23 -2.29 -3.29
CA LEU A 6 5.04 -1.48 -3.08
C LEU A 6 3.82 -2.37 -3.26
N TYR A 7 2.86 -2.27 -2.35
CA TYR A 7 1.55 -2.88 -2.51
C TYR A 7 0.52 -1.78 -2.78
N TYR A 8 -0.13 -1.83 -3.93
CA TYR A 8 -1.19 -0.89 -4.30
C TYR A 8 -2.54 -1.56 -4.12
N GLN A 9 -3.33 -1.10 -3.15
CA GLN A 9 -4.70 -1.55 -2.97
C GLN A 9 -5.58 -0.93 -4.05
N VAL A 10 -6.18 -1.77 -4.88
CA VAL A 10 -7.09 -1.37 -5.95
C VAL A 10 -8.53 -1.47 -5.45
N ASN A 11 -9.30 -0.41 -5.62
CA ASN A 11 -10.75 -0.43 -5.56
C ASN A 11 -11.28 -0.35 -7.00
N LEU A 12 -11.84 -1.45 -7.51
CA LEU A 12 -12.31 -1.54 -8.89
C LEU A 12 -13.52 -0.62 -9.18
N ASP A 13 -14.25 -0.21 -8.13
CA ASP A 13 -15.37 0.73 -8.24
C ASP A 13 -14.92 2.20 -8.23
N ASP A 14 -13.66 2.47 -7.88
CA ASP A 14 -13.09 3.82 -7.75
C ASP A 14 -11.63 3.84 -8.25
N ILE A 15 -11.43 3.55 -9.55
CA ILE A 15 -10.10 3.54 -10.17
C ILE A 15 -9.70 4.95 -10.58
N SER A 16 -8.59 5.45 -10.03
CA SER A 16 -7.92 6.64 -10.53
C SER A 16 -6.75 6.27 -11.44
N TRP A 17 -6.94 6.34 -12.74
CA TRP A 17 -5.90 6.06 -13.74
C TRP A 17 -4.74 7.05 -13.67
N GLU A 18 -5.00 8.29 -13.29
CA GLU A 18 -3.95 9.27 -13.02
C GLU A 18 -3.06 8.82 -11.85
N ALA A 19 -3.67 8.35 -10.76
CA ALA A 19 -2.93 7.84 -9.62
C ALA A 19 -2.09 6.61 -9.98
N ILE A 20 -2.66 5.67 -10.72
CA ILE A 20 -1.93 4.47 -11.20
C ILE A 20 -0.75 4.89 -12.09
N TYR A 21 -0.95 5.86 -12.99
CA TYR A 21 0.14 6.38 -13.81
C TYR A 21 1.27 6.98 -12.97
N GLN A 22 0.97 7.82 -11.98
CA GLN A 22 1.98 8.43 -11.10
C GLN A 22 2.78 7.36 -10.33
N VAL A 23 2.12 6.33 -9.85
CA VAL A 23 2.77 5.22 -9.14
C VAL A 23 3.67 4.41 -10.07
N LEU A 24 3.20 4.09 -11.27
CA LEU A 24 3.98 3.37 -12.27
C LEU A 24 5.19 4.20 -12.76
N ASP A 25 4.99 5.50 -13.00
CA ASP A 25 6.07 6.39 -13.38
C ASP A 25 7.15 6.49 -12.32
N PHE A 26 6.75 6.56 -11.03
CA PHE A 26 7.68 6.47 -9.91
C PHE A 26 8.47 5.15 -9.94
N VAL A 27 7.79 4.00 -10.07
CA VAL A 27 8.45 2.68 -10.13
C VAL A 27 9.42 2.60 -11.32
N ALA A 28 9.07 3.21 -12.47
CA ALA A 28 9.93 3.26 -13.65
C ALA A 28 11.21 4.06 -13.44
N ASN A 29 11.20 5.05 -12.56
CA ASN A 29 12.28 5.98 -12.33
C ASN A 29 13.04 5.75 -11.01
N HIS A 30 12.48 4.96 -10.11
CA HIS A 30 13.09 4.63 -8.83
C HIS A 30 13.70 3.22 -8.86
N GLN A 31 15.04 3.14 -8.70
CA GLN A 31 15.76 1.87 -8.78
C GLN A 31 15.36 0.90 -7.66
N ASN A 32 15.37 -0.38 -7.97
CA ASN A 32 15.08 -1.46 -7.03
C ASN A 32 13.67 -1.40 -6.40
N THR A 33 12.70 -0.85 -7.10
CA THR A 33 11.29 -0.92 -6.73
C THR A 33 10.50 -1.84 -7.65
N TYR A 34 9.47 -2.46 -7.11
CA TYR A 34 8.46 -3.15 -7.88
C TYR A 34 7.10 -2.96 -7.21
N ILE A 35 6.03 -3.14 -7.96
CA ILE A 35 4.67 -2.92 -7.49
C ILE A 35 3.81 -4.17 -7.66
N VAL A 36 2.98 -4.44 -6.65
CA VAL A 36 1.92 -5.44 -6.71
C VAL A 36 0.58 -4.72 -6.58
N PHE A 37 -0.26 -4.85 -7.59
CA PHE A 37 -1.63 -4.37 -7.56
C PHE A 37 -2.52 -5.44 -6.96
N GLY A 38 -3.13 -5.14 -5.82
CA GLY A 38 -3.97 -6.07 -5.07
C GLY A 38 -5.43 -5.65 -5.07
N THR A 39 -6.32 -6.60 -5.36
CA THR A 39 -7.76 -6.50 -5.13
C THR A 39 -8.15 -7.45 -4.01
N PHE A 40 -9.34 -7.29 -3.48
CA PHE A 40 -9.87 -8.16 -2.42
C PHE A 40 -11.22 -8.73 -2.85
N ASN A 41 -11.30 -10.06 -3.04
CA ASN A 41 -12.50 -10.77 -3.50
C ASN A 41 -13.13 -10.16 -4.77
N ALA A 42 -12.30 -9.67 -5.68
CA ALA A 42 -12.79 -9.11 -6.93
C ALA A 42 -13.38 -10.20 -7.84
N ASN A 43 -14.39 -9.80 -8.61
CA ASN A 43 -14.89 -10.63 -9.69
C ASN A 43 -13.75 -10.94 -10.68
N PRO A 44 -13.54 -12.20 -11.09
CA PRO A 44 -12.43 -12.56 -11.98
C PRO A 44 -12.42 -11.78 -13.31
N HIS A 45 -13.58 -11.51 -13.89
CA HIS A 45 -13.67 -10.76 -15.14
C HIS A 45 -13.23 -9.30 -14.96
N ASP A 46 -13.69 -8.64 -13.89
CA ASP A 46 -13.33 -7.25 -13.60
C ASP A 46 -11.85 -7.12 -13.26
N PHE A 47 -11.31 -8.11 -12.55
CA PHE A 47 -9.89 -8.20 -12.25
C PHE A 47 -9.03 -8.40 -13.51
N ASP A 48 -9.46 -9.26 -14.44
CA ASP A 48 -8.76 -9.48 -15.72
C ASP A 48 -8.80 -8.21 -16.59
N THR A 49 -9.95 -7.54 -16.66
CA THR A 49 -10.09 -6.25 -17.36
C THR A 49 -9.14 -5.21 -16.78
N PHE A 50 -9.08 -5.09 -15.46
CA PHE A 50 -8.14 -4.17 -14.81
C PHE A 50 -6.68 -4.45 -15.19
N LYS A 51 -6.27 -5.72 -15.22
CA LYS A 51 -4.89 -6.10 -15.64
C LYS A 51 -4.60 -5.66 -17.08
N GLU A 52 -5.52 -5.93 -17.99
CA GLU A 52 -5.38 -5.55 -19.40
C GLU A 52 -5.26 -4.02 -19.56
N ASP A 53 -6.05 -3.26 -18.79
CA ASP A 53 -6.02 -1.79 -18.81
C ASP A 53 -4.70 -1.22 -18.26
N VAL A 54 -4.14 -1.81 -17.18
CA VAL A 54 -2.82 -1.44 -16.65
C VAL A 54 -1.72 -1.75 -17.67
N GLU A 55 -1.75 -2.92 -18.30
CA GLU A 55 -0.78 -3.30 -19.33
C GLU A 55 -0.86 -2.38 -20.55
N HIS A 56 -2.07 -1.97 -20.92
CA HIS A 56 -2.29 -0.99 -21.99
C HIS A 56 -1.72 0.39 -21.61
N LEU A 57 -1.98 0.86 -20.39
CA LEU A 57 -1.40 2.11 -19.86
C LEU A 57 0.14 2.09 -19.92
N ILE A 58 0.77 0.98 -19.47
CA ILE A 58 2.22 0.81 -19.53
C ILE A 58 2.72 0.86 -20.98
N SER A 59 2.01 0.22 -21.91
CA SER A 59 2.45 0.16 -23.30
C SER A 59 2.32 1.48 -24.06
N GLU A 60 1.33 2.30 -23.70
CA GLU A 60 1.06 3.57 -24.37
C GLU A 60 1.80 4.76 -23.81
N LYS A 61 1.87 4.85 -22.49
CA LYS A 61 2.33 6.07 -21.79
C LYS A 61 3.69 5.95 -21.12
N LEU A 62 4.17 4.71 -20.91
CA LEU A 62 5.41 4.45 -20.23
C LEU A 62 6.41 3.73 -21.14
N ASN A 63 7.68 3.74 -20.76
CA ASN A 63 8.67 2.98 -21.50
C ASN A 63 8.52 1.48 -21.19
N LYS A 64 7.83 0.75 -22.07
CA LYS A 64 7.54 -0.68 -21.93
C LYS A 64 8.80 -1.54 -21.65
N LYS A 65 9.98 -1.10 -22.08
CA LYS A 65 11.23 -1.84 -21.83
C LYS A 65 11.64 -1.82 -20.35
N LYS A 66 11.09 -0.90 -19.57
CA LYS A 66 11.33 -0.79 -18.13
C LYS A 66 10.39 -1.65 -17.29
N PHE A 67 9.39 -2.29 -17.90
CA PHE A 67 8.39 -3.07 -17.17
C PHE A 67 8.41 -4.52 -17.63
N LYS A 68 8.64 -5.43 -16.69
CA LYS A 68 8.39 -6.86 -16.88
C LYS A 68 7.34 -7.33 -15.89
N HIS A 69 6.34 -8.02 -16.39
CA HIS A 69 5.39 -8.74 -15.57
C HIS A 69 6.10 -9.90 -14.88
N ILE A 70 5.94 -10.04 -13.58
CA ILE A 70 6.44 -11.19 -12.81
C ILE A 70 5.48 -12.33 -13.11
N LYS A 71 5.93 -13.27 -13.96
CA LYS A 71 5.10 -14.42 -14.37
C LYS A 71 4.97 -15.45 -13.25
N ASP A 72 3.83 -16.15 -13.28
CA ASP A 72 3.41 -17.20 -12.37
C ASP A 72 4.55 -18.08 -11.82
N ASN A 73 4.50 -18.34 -10.52
CA ASN A 73 5.31 -19.27 -9.72
C ASN A 73 6.74 -18.86 -9.34
N GLN A 74 7.22 -17.68 -9.68
CA GLN A 74 8.39 -17.15 -8.99
C GLN A 74 7.91 -16.07 -8.00
N SER A 75 8.21 -16.23 -6.72
CA SER A 75 8.06 -15.10 -5.81
C SER A 75 8.94 -13.95 -6.32
N ALA A 76 8.46 -12.73 -6.22
CA ALA A 76 9.24 -11.56 -6.63
C ALA A 76 10.64 -11.57 -5.99
N GLU A 77 10.75 -12.09 -4.76
CA GLU A 77 11.99 -12.25 -4.02
C GLU A 77 12.98 -13.22 -4.67
N ASN A 78 12.51 -14.38 -5.13
CA ASN A 78 13.38 -15.35 -5.81
C ASN A 78 13.89 -14.79 -7.14
N TYR A 79 13.04 -14.11 -7.88
CA TYR A 79 13.44 -13.49 -9.14
C TYR A 79 14.44 -12.36 -8.93
N LEU A 80 14.30 -11.55 -7.87
CA LEU A 80 15.19 -10.47 -7.52
C LEU A 80 16.53 -10.97 -6.97
N ALA A 81 16.55 -12.13 -6.31
CA ALA A 81 17.78 -12.77 -5.85
C ALA A 81 18.63 -13.33 -6.98
N GLU A 82 18.01 -13.74 -8.10
CA GLU A 82 18.68 -14.36 -9.25
C GLU A 82 19.18 -13.35 -10.29
N ASN A 83 18.70 -12.10 -10.27
CA ASN A 83 19.03 -11.09 -11.27
C ASN A 83 19.68 -9.86 -10.65
N GLU A 84 20.94 -9.57 -11.01
CA GLU A 84 21.69 -8.40 -10.53
C GLU A 84 21.16 -7.07 -11.07
N GLU A 85 20.47 -7.07 -12.22
CA GLU A 85 19.82 -5.90 -12.79
C GLU A 85 18.31 -5.97 -12.58
N VAL A 86 17.81 -5.10 -11.71
CA VAL A 86 16.37 -5.00 -11.46
C VAL A 86 15.72 -4.22 -12.60
N GLU A 87 15.13 -4.94 -13.53
CA GLU A 87 14.16 -4.35 -14.44
C GLU A 87 12.88 -4.05 -13.66
N TYR A 88 12.29 -2.87 -13.86
CA TYR A 88 11.06 -2.44 -13.18
C TYR A 88 9.94 -3.44 -13.41
N ARG A 89 9.23 -3.82 -12.35
CA ARG A 89 8.31 -4.95 -12.37
C ARG A 89 6.99 -4.59 -11.76
N TYR A 90 6.00 -5.27 -12.24
CA TYR A 90 4.65 -5.21 -11.71
C TYR A 90 4.06 -6.62 -11.63
N ASP A 91 3.13 -6.81 -10.70
CA ASP A 91 2.35 -8.03 -10.56
C ASP A 91 0.94 -7.71 -10.09
N PHE A 92 0.05 -8.69 -10.14
CA PHE A 92 -1.34 -8.57 -9.76
C PHE A 92 -1.75 -9.72 -8.86
N VAL A 93 -2.48 -9.41 -7.80
CA VAL A 93 -3.04 -10.41 -6.89
C VAL A 93 -4.52 -10.12 -6.60
N ASN A 94 -5.35 -11.15 -6.63
CA ASN A 94 -6.73 -11.05 -6.14
C ASN A 94 -6.80 -11.85 -4.84
N LEU A 95 -6.77 -11.14 -3.72
CA LEU A 95 -6.73 -11.73 -2.39
C LEU A 95 -8.11 -12.20 -1.97
N ILE A 96 -8.18 -13.36 -1.34
CA ILE A 96 -9.44 -14.01 -0.97
C ILE A 96 -9.83 -13.77 0.49
N ASP A 97 -8.85 -13.48 1.36
CA ASP A 97 -9.06 -13.28 2.80
C ASP A 97 -7.92 -12.45 3.43
N GLU A 98 -8.08 -12.14 4.72
CA GLU A 98 -7.11 -11.36 5.48
C GLU A 98 -5.78 -12.11 5.67
N THR A 99 -5.79 -13.44 5.72
CA THR A 99 -4.56 -14.23 5.85
C THR A 99 -3.68 -14.08 4.62
N ALA A 100 -4.29 -14.10 3.43
CA ALA A 100 -3.60 -13.86 2.16
C ALA A 100 -3.02 -12.43 2.11
N LEU A 101 -3.75 -11.43 2.62
CA LEU A 101 -3.29 -10.05 2.70
C LEU A 101 -2.08 -9.90 3.63
N ILE A 102 -2.13 -10.50 4.84
CA ILE A 102 -1.01 -10.46 5.78
C ILE A 102 0.24 -11.10 5.18
N LYS A 103 0.07 -12.23 4.49
CA LYS A 103 1.17 -12.90 3.80
C LYS A 103 1.76 -12.04 2.68
N GLU A 104 0.90 -11.32 1.94
CA GLU A 104 1.34 -10.38 0.91
C GLU A 104 2.21 -9.25 1.49
N PHE A 105 2.02 -8.90 2.77
CA PHE A 105 2.75 -7.82 3.43
C PHE A 105 4.13 -8.22 4.00
N GLU A 106 4.52 -9.49 3.99
CA GLU A 106 5.79 -9.96 4.58
C GLU A 106 7.02 -9.18 4.10
N TYR A 107 7.04 -8.77 2.82
CA TYR A 107 8.16 -8.01 2.23
C TYR A 107 7.75 -6.64 1.72
N THR A 108 6.54 -6.21 2.01
CA THR A 108 6.04 -4.91 1.58
C THR A 108 6.69 -3.79 2.37
N ARG A 109 7.22 -2.79 1.66
CA ARG A 109 7.88 -1.62 2.23
C ARG A 109 6.96 -0.41 2.29
N LEU A 110 5.96 -0.36 1.43
CA LEU A 110 5.03 0.74 1.34
C LEU A 110 3.68 0.24 0.85
N ILE A 111 2.60 0.65 1.52
CA ILE A 111 1.24 0.39 1.08
C ILE A 111 0.68 1.66 0.47
N VAL A 112 -0.03 1.53 -0.63
CA VAL A 112 -0.65 2.63 -1.36
C VAL A 112 -2.13 2.33 -1.55
N ASP A 113 -2.99 3.24 -1.12
CA ASP A 113 -4.44 3.18 -1.36
C ASP A 113 -4.94 4.59 -1.67
N LEU A 114 -5.08 4.90 -2.96
CA LEU A 114 -5.45 6.22 -3.45
C LEU A 114 -6.92 6.31 -3.84
N SER A 115 -7.75 5.38 -3.39
CA SER A 115 -9.20 5.46 -3.49
C SER A 115 -9.78 6.52 -2.54
N LEU A 116 -11.01 6.97 -2.83
CA LEU A 116 -11.75 7.87 -1.93
C LEU A 116 -12.31 7.14 -0.71
N GLU A 117 -12.44 5.81 -0.81
CA GLU A 117 -12.83 4.91 0.27
C GLU A 117 -11.74 3.85 0.48
N PRO A 118 -10.71 4.16 1.29
CA PRO A 118 -9.60 3.22 1.52
C PRO A 118 -10.06 1.91 2.14
N HIS A 119 -9.47 0.82 1.68
CA HIS A 119 -9.83 -0.52 2.13
C HIS A 119 -9.41 -0.73 3.59
N ARG A 120 -10.41 -0.86 4.45
CA ARG A 120 -10.21 -0.88 5.91
C ARG A 120 -9.27 -2.00 6.37
N TYR A 121 -9.42 -3.21 5.85
CA TYR A 121 -8.56 -4.34 6.26
C TYR A 121 -7.12 -4.13 5.83
N THR A 122 -6.87 -3.54 4.66
CA THR A 122 -5.54 -3.18 4.20
C THR A 122 -4.89 -2.16 5.14
N GLN A 123 -5.64 -1.15 5.60
CA GLN A 123 -5.12 -0.16 6.54
C GLN A 123 -4.79 -0.79 7.90
N ILE A 124 -5.67 -1.61 8.45
CA ILE A 124 -5.45 -2.29 9.74
C ILE A 124 -4.27 -3.27 9.65
N ALA A 125 -4.21 -4.09 8.60
CA ALA A 125 -3.12 -5.02 8.39
C ALA A 125 -1.77 -4.29 8.19
N GLY A 126 -1.78 -3.16 7.47
CA GLY A 126 -0.61 -2.32 7.28
C GLY A 126 -0.07 -1.75 8.59
N ILE A 127 -0.94 -1.24 9.47
CA ILE A 127 -0.55 -0.79 10.82
C ILE A 127 0.02 -1.95 11.62
N SER A 128 -0.64 -3.12 11.58
CA SER A 128 -0.22 -4.31 12.32
C SER A 128 1.14 -4.83 11.87
N ALA A 129 1.46 -4.67 10.58
CA ALA A 129 2.77 -4.99 10.01
C ALA A 129 3.81 -3.87 10.18
N GLY A 130 3.42 -2.69 10.69
CA GLY A 130 4.29 -1.53 10.85
C GLY A 130 4.74 -0.90 9.54
N ILE A 131 3.96 -1.04 8.47
CA ILE A 131 4.28 -0.55 7.13
C ILE A 131 3.67 0.83 6.95
N PRO A 132 4.44 1.85 6.52
CA PRO A 132 3.89 3.16 6.18
C PRO A 132 2.90 3.07 5.01
N GLN A 133 1.88 3.92 5.05
CA GLN A 133 0.80 3.92 4.06
C GLN A 133 0.68 5.29 3.39
N ILE A 134 0.48 5.30 2.08
CA ILE A 134 0.14 6.51 1.33
C ILE A 134 -1.33 6.43 0.95
N ASN A 135 -2.10 7.40 1.41
CA ASN A 135 -3.53 7.52 1.17
C ASN A 135 -3.85 8.87 0.53
N ARG A 136 -5.00 8.98 -0.12
CA ARG A 136 -5.53 10.23 -0.66
C ARG A 136 -6.50 10.92 0.31
N VAL A 137 -7.08 10.17 1.22
CA VAL A 137 -8.04 10.68 2.20
C VAL A 137 -7.61 10.34 3.61
N THR A 138 -8.02 11.15 4.56
CA THR A 138 -7.79 10.90 5.98
C THR A 138 -8.61 9.70 6.46
N SER A 139 -8.07 8.96 7.42
CA SER A 139 -8.77 7.85 8.09
C SER A 139 -8.38 7.78 9.56
N ASP A 140 -9.12 7.00 10.33
CA ASP A 140 -8.80 6.74 11.74
C ASP A 140 -7.50 5.94 11.91
N TYR A 141 -7.03 5.30 10.85
CA TYR A 141 -5.87 4.38 10.88
C TYR A 141 -4.58 5.03 10.43
N VAL A 142 -4.63 6.00 9.53
CA VAL A 142 -3.45 6.62 8.92
C VAL A 142 -3.40 8.10 9.27
N THR A 143 -2.30 8.50 9.92
CA THR A 143 -2.04 9.88 10.32
C THR A 143 -0.88 10.43 9.50
N HIS A 144 -1.12 11.58 8.86
CA HIS A 144 -0.14 12.25 7.99
C HIS A 144 1.18 12.52 8.70
N LEU A 145 2.30 12.17 8.04
CA LEU A 145 3.69 12.29 8.51
C LEU A 145 4.02 11.53 9.81
N LYS A 146 3.11 10.65 10.24
CA LYS A 146 3.34 9.72 11.35
C LYS A 146 3.48 8.29 10.83
N ASN A 147 2.39 7.55 10.72
CA ASN A 147 2.40 6.19 10.18
C ASN A 147 2.01 6.12 8.70
N GLY A 148 1.90 7.26 8.03
CA GLY A 148 1.61 7.35 6.60
C GLY A 148 1.66 8.77 6.07
N TYR A 149 1.36 8.92 4.79
CA TYR A 149 1.32 10.19 4.07
C TYR A 149 -0.05 10.37 3.42
N ILE A 150 -0.71 11.49 3.67
CA ILE A 150 -1.98 11.81 3.02
C ILE A 150 -1.68 12.80 1.89
N LEU A 151 -1.97 12.40 0.65
CA LEU A 151 -1.76 13.24 -0.52
C LEU A 151 -2.89 14.26 -0.65
N GLU A 152 -2.55 15.52 -0.91
CA GLU A 152 -3.50 16.53 -1.36
C GLU A 152 -3.81 16.34 -2.86
N GLU A 153 -2.76 16.04 -3.63
CA GLU A 153 -2.82 15.77 -5.07
C GLU A 153 -2.04 14.50 -5.41
N VAL A 154 -2.51 13.70 -6.36
CA VAL A 154 -1.84 12.45 -6.76
C VAL A 154 -0.45 12.66 -7.33
N THR A 155 -0.15 13.84 -7.85
CA THR A 155 1.18 14.25 -8.34
C THR A 155 2.23 14.34 -7.24
N GLN A 156 1.85 14.38 -5.96
CA GLN A 156 2.75 14.35 -4.82
C GLN A 156 3.24 12.93 -4.49
N PHE A 157 2.82 11.91 -5.25
CA PHE A 157 3.16 10.52 -4.94
C PHE A 157 4.66 10.27 -4.87
N GLU A 158 5.44 10.82 -5.79
CA GLU A 158 6.91 10.67 -5.80
C GLU A 158 7.52 11.20 -4.50
N GLU A 159 7.11 12.39 -4.06
CA GLU A 159 7.58 12.98 -2.79
C GLU A 159 7.25 12.07 -1.59
N ALA A 160 6.00 11.62 -1.50
CA ALA A 160 5.53 10.77 -0.41
C ALA A 160 6.21 9.41 -0.39
N ALA A 161 6.42 8.77 -1.55
CA ALA A 161 7.08 7.49 -1.66
C ALA A 161 8.58 7.60 -1.31
N SER A 162 9.28 8.60 -1.85
CA SER A 162 10.68 8.87 -1.54
C SER A 162 10.91 9.21 -0.07
N TYR A 163 9.96 9.88 0.57
CA TYR A 163 10.02 10.17 2.01
C TYR A 163 10.22 8.92 2.85
N TYR A 164 9.56 7.81 2.50
CA TYR A 164 9.68 6.54 3.23
C TYR A 164 10.73 5.59 2.64
N LEU A 165 10.88 5.53 1.33
CA LEU A 165 11.76 4.54 0.69
C LEU A 165 13.22 4.95 0.72
N ASP A 166 13.53 6.24 0.58
CA ASP A 166 14.89 6.75 0.52
C ASP A 166 15.46 7.12 1.89
N GLN A 167 14.58 7.29 2.90
CA GLN A 167 14.99 7.72 4.22
C GLN A 167 14.53 6.75 5.31
N LEU A 168 15.37 5.78 5.63
CA LEU A 168 15.11 4.75 6.65
C LEU A 168 14.63 5.32 7.99
N LYS A 169 15.08 6.52 8.35
CA LYS A 169 14.64 7.23 9.57
C LYS A 169 13.13 7.40 9.62
N TYR A 170 12.52 7.86 8.53
CA TYR A 170 11.08 8.11 8.48
C TYR A 170 10.28 6.81 8.37
N TRP A 171 10.84 5.80 7.70
CA TRP A 171 10.24 4.47 7.69
C TRP A 171 10.20 3.86 9.10
N ASN A 172 11.30 3.94 9.84
CA ASN A 172 11.37 3.46 11.23
C ASN A 172 10.45 4.26 12.17
N GLN A 173 10.32 5.56 11.96
CA GLN A 173 9.39 6.37 12.71
C GLN A 173 7.94 5.93 12.44
N ALA A 174 7.58 5.68 11.19
CA ALA A 174 6.25 5.19 10.83
C ALA A 174 5.93 3.84 11.50
N LEU A 175 6.90 2.94 11.60
CA LEU A 175 6.76 1.68 12.36
C LEU A 175 6.44 1.94 13.84
N ILE A 176 7.16 2.86 14.50
CA ILE A 176 6.95 3.21 15.91
C ILE A 176 5.53 3.79 16.10
N GLU A 177 5.14 4.73 15.26
CA GLU A 177 3.82 5.37 15.30
C GLU A 177 2.68 4.36 15.02
N ALA A 178 2.91 3.38 14.14
CA ALA A 178 1.96 2.28 13.89
C ALA A 178 1.77 1.42 15.15
N ILE A 179 2.85 1.09 15.87
CA ILE A 179 2.79 0.35 17.14
C ILE A 179 2.00 1.13 18.19
N GLU A 180 2.23 2.44 18.32
CA GLU A 180 1.47 3.30 19.24
C GLU A 180 -0.02 3.33 18.88
N LYS A 181 -0.35 3.43 17.59
CA LYS A 181 -1.73 3.41 17.10
C LYS A 181 -2.45 2.10 17.46
N ILE A 182 -1.77 0.95 17.36
CA ILE A 182 -2.32 -0.34 17.79
C ILE A 182 -2.57 -0.34 19.29
N ARG A 183 -1.62 0.13 20.09
CA ARG A 183 -1.75 0.21 21.56
C ARG A 183 -2.92 1.08 21.99
N GLU A 184 -3.21 2.15 21.27
CA GLU A 184 -4.36 3.02 21.51
C GLU A 184 -5.71 2.34 21.25
N ASN A 185 -5.73 1.32 20.43
CA ASN A 185 -6.93 0.61 20.00
C ASN A 185 -7.02 -0.82 20.59
N THR A 186 -6.28 -1.11 21.66
CA THR A 186 -6.43 -2.39 22.38
C THR A 186 -7.78 -2.47 23.10
N GLY A 187 -8.29 -3.69 23.27
CA GLY A 187 -9.54 -3.93 23.98
C GLY A 187 -9.59 -3.32 25.39
N GLU A 188 -8.46 -3.31 26.11
CA GLU A 188 -8.34 -2.70 27.44
C GLU A 188 -8.60 -1.19 27.40
N ARG A 189 -7.98 -0.46 26.47
CA ARG A 189 -8.21 0.99 26.29
C ARG A 189 -9.60 1.30 25.75
N PHE A 190 -10.19 0.39 24.99
CA PHE A 190 -11.59 0.53 24.59
C PHE A 190 -12.53 0.48 25.80
N VAL A 191 -12.29 -0.45 26.71
CA VAL A 191 -13.06 -0.56 27.98
C VAL A 191 -12.84 0.70 28.83
N GLU A 192 -11.61 1.17 29.01
CA GLU A 192 -11.31 2.40 29.74
C GLU A 192 -12.02 3.64 29.17
N LYS A 193 -12.05 3.79 27.85
CA LYS A 193 -12.80 4.87 27.18
C LYS A 193 -14.29 4.78 27.47
N TRP A 194 -14.88 3.58 27.39
CA TRP A 194 -16.28 3.35 27.70
C TRP A 194 -16.61 3.61 29.16
N GLU A 195 -15.76 3.17 30.09
CA GLU A 195 -15.92 3.46 31.51
C GLU A 195 -15.86 4.98 31.79
N HIS A 196 -15.00 5.71 31.08
CA HIS A 196 -14.92 7.15 31.20
C HIS A 196 -16.21 7.83 30.72
N TYR A 197 -16.71 7.48 29.53
CA TYR A 197 -17.99 7.99 29.04
C TYR A 197 -19.15 7.68 29.96
N LEU A 198 -19.24 6.47 30.48
CA LEU A 198 -20.31 6.07 31.42
C LEU A 198 -20.23 6.79 32.78
N LYS A 199 -19.03 7.28 33.15
CA LYS A 199 -18.86 8.08 34.37
C LYS A 199 -19.21 9.55 34.16
N GLU A 200 -18.99 10.09 32.96
CA GLU A 200 -19.35 11.48 32.63
C GLU A 200 -20.86 11.66 32.45
N ASP A 201 -21.59 10.68 31.92
CA ASP A 201 -23.06 10.74 31.78
C ASP A 201 -23.83 10.63 33.12
N LYS A 202 -23.16 10.49 34.25
CA LYS A 202 -23.81 10.45 35.57
C LYS A 202 -24.03 11.83 36.20
N TYR A 203 -23.78 12.91 35.47
CA TYR A 203 -24.00 14.30 35.89
C TYR A 203 -25.04 15.03 35.03
N VAL A 204 -26.09 14.33 34.57
CA VAL A 204 -27.31 14.97 34.02
C VAL A 204 -28.47 14.67 34.94
#